data_a92bea0dfc0ce97398a99a376976fb29
#
_entry.id   a92bea0dfc0ce97398a99a376976fb29
#
_cell.length_a   1.000
_cell.length_b   1.000
_cell.length_c   1.000
_cell.angle_alpha   90.00
_cell.angle_beta   90.00
_cell.angle_gamma   90.00
#
_symmetry.space_group_name_H-M   'P 1'
#
loop_
_entity.id
_entity.type
_entity.pdbx_description
1 polymer ?
#
loop_
_entity_poly.entity_id
_entity_poly.type
_entity_poly.pdbx_seq_one_letter_code
_entity_poly.pdbx_strand_id
1 'polypeptide(L)'
;NHFYIYSASPSRYIYSVQSEDYLDGNDPLEFCENLLDGSRGYERIGNRWVFYEPVEGMDAYAVMVVDNSELMGSLFQIRTMMILILCFAGAFLLLLYMTFSARMSEPTRQLKEAMEQVEEGNLNVRVDLNTRDEMEYVADGFNKMTEKLTDYINQVYVAQISQKDAELNALKMQIQPHYLYNTLDVIRMTALEQNDRKTAELLESLARQLRYVMGSQSDRVYLKEELDAIREYFVLMRARYEGKISLMINIADEDRELVIPKLLLQPMVENAIRHGLREKEGNGAVGIHVERKKDYLEIVVMDDGVGMSEEQVKHMQQILDNPEIGVVDEEGRVSVGMKNVYDRIKLNCGPEYGFVIQSAQGLGTSVTFHLPIWKEL
;
A
#
# COMPACT_ATOMS: atom_id res chain seq x y z
N ASN A 1 -63.61 43.76 -30.55
CA ASN A 1 -64.12 44.99 -29.89
C ASN A 1 -65.27 45.58 -30.75
N HIS A 2 -66.46 45.59 -30.20
CA HIS A 2 -67.60 46.16 -30.87
C HIS A 2 -67.92 47.50 -30.26
N PHE A 3 -68.20 48.50 -31.11
CA PHE A 3 -68.54 49.84 -30.67
C PHE A 3 -69.93 50.23 -31.22
N TYR A 4 -70.77 50.69 -30.34
CA TYR A 4 -72.15 51.02 -30.63
C TYR A 4 -72.48 52.45 -30.14
N ILE A 5 -73.37 53.15 -30.85
CA ILE A 5 -74.10 54.31 -30.30
C ILE A 5 -75.55 53.85 -30.13
N TYR A 6 -76.01 53.88 -28.89
CA TYR A 6 -77.32 53.40 -28.52
C TYR A 6 -78.19 54.54 -28.03
N SER A 7 -79.41 54.73 -28.59
CA SER A 7 -80.36 55.72 -28.18
C SER A 7 -81.20 55.24 -26.98
N ALA A 8 -81.34 56.06 -25.96
CA ALA A 8 -82.14 55.73 -24.78
C ALA A 8 -83.63 55.79 -25.04
N SER A 9 -84.12 56.62 -26.03
CA SER A 9 -85.53 56.79 -26.32
C SER A 9 -85.80 57.10 -27.78
N PRO A 10 -86.43 56.21 -28.58
CA PRO A 10 -86.73 54.80 -28.32
C PRO A 10 -85.47 53.94 -28.32
N SER A 11 -85.41 52.91 -27.43
CA SER A 11 -84.27 52.02 -27.32
C SER A 11 -83.91 51.32 -28.65
N ARG A 12 -82.91 51.83 -29.31
CA ARG A 12 -82.41 51.29 -30.58
C ARG A 12 -80.98 51.76 -30.93
N TYR A 13 -80.33 50.98 -31.80
CA TYR A 13 -79.03 51.41 -32.33
C TYR A 13 -79.16 52.62 -33.24
N ILE A 14 -78.34 53.58 -33.03
CA ILE A 14 -78.12 54.68 -33.95
C ILE A 14 -76.94 54.33 -34.89
N TYR A 15 -75.94 53.71 -34.40
CA TYR A 15 -74.72 53.35 -35.15
C TYR A 15 -74.05 52.11 -34.59
N SER A 16 -73.56 51.24 -35.48
CA SER A 16 -72.62 50.16 -35.15
C SER A 16 -71.47 50.21 -36.16
N VAL A 17 -70.29 49.88 -35.73
CA VAL A 17 -69.11 49.78 -36.57
C VAL A 17 -69.21 48.55 -37.52
N GLN A 18 -69.97 47.52 -37.09
CA GLN A 18 -70.18 46.34 -37.92
C GLN A 18 -71.59 46.34 -38.52
N SER A 19 -71.63 46.37 -39.85
CA SER A 19 -72.92 46.47 -40.61
C SER A 19 -73.74 45.15 -40.48
N GLU A 20 -73.15 44.05 -40.10
CA GLU A 20 -73.83 42.77 -39.89
C GLU A 20 -74.76 42.75 -38.68
N ASP A 21 -74.49 43.58 -37.65
CA ASP A 21 -75.30 43.69 -36.46
C ASP A 21 -76.73 44.29 -36.79
N TYR A 22 -76.86 44.98 -37.91
CA TYR A 22 -78.18 45.52 -38.36
C TYR A 22 -79.04 44.51 -39.15
N LEU A 23 -78.42 43.46 -39.65
CA LEU A 23 -79.08 42.46 -40.53
C LEU A 23 -79.65 41.26 -39.77
N ASP A 24 -79.09 40.93 -38.65
CA ASP A 24 -79.44 39.69 -37.93
C ASP A 24 -80.61 39.86 -36.94
N GLY A 25 -81.11 41.06 -36.68
CA GLY A 25 -82.24 41.35 -35.79
C GLY A 25 -81.97 40.91 -34.33
N ASN A 26 -80.77 40.56 -34.01
CA ASN A 26 -80.35 40.31 -32.65
C ASN A 26 -79.82 41.60 -32.05
N ASP A 27 -80.50 42.10 -31.06
CA ASP A 27 -80.00 43.27 -30.28
C ASP A 27 -78.90 42.76 -29.30
N PRO A 28 -77.66 42.99 -29.63
CA PRO A 28 -76.57 42.52 -28.75
C PRO A 28 -76.47 43.33 -27.44
N LEU A 29 -77.32 44.30 -27.29
CA LEU A 29 -77.36 45.16 -26.10
C LEU A 29 -78.68 45.09 -25.31
N GLU A 30 -79.61 44.19 -25.65
CA GLU A 30 -80.86 43.99 -24.92
C GLU A 30 -80.63 43.83 -23.40
N PHE A 31 -79.48 43.25 -23.03
CA PHE A 31 -79.06 43.09 -21.63
C PHE A 31 -78.53 44.39 -20.99
N CYS A 32 -78.22 45.43 -21.79
CA CYS A 32 -77.67 46.70 -21.28
C CYS A 32 -78.73 47.75 -20.96
N GLU A 33 -80.01 47.59 -21.36
CA GLU A 33 -81.10 48.60 -21.13
C GLU A 33 -81.22 49.03 -19.66
N ASN A 34 -80.93 48.13 -18.74
CA ASN A 34 -81.02 48.37 -17.29
C ASN A 34 -79.77 49.09 -16.72
N LEU A 35 -78.72 49.29 -17.53
CA LEU A 35 -77.43 49.84 -17.09
C LEU A 35 -77.32 51.33 -17.49
N LEU A 36 -78.13 51.78 -18.46
CA LEU A 36 -78.06 53.12 -19.03
C LEU A 36 -78.91 54.15 -18.20
N ASP A 37 -78.39 54.50 -17.03
CA ASP A 37 -79.06 55.30 -16.02
C ASP A 37 -78.61 56.80 -16.06
N GLY A 38 -77.90 57.20 -17.07
CA GLY A 38 -77.37 58.58 -17.17
C GLY A 38 -75.93 58.71 -16.68
N SER A 39 -75.32 57.65 -16.16
CA SER A 39 -73.94 57.59 -15.68
C SER A 39 -72.99 56.93 -16.71
N ARG A 40 -71.73 57.23 -16.60
CA ARG A 40 -70.64 56.46 -17.26
C ARG A 40 -70.21 55.33 -16.37
N GLY A 41 -69.90 54.15 -16.95
CA GLY A 41 -69.49 53.06 -16.19
C GLY A 41 -68.95 51.86 -17.02
N TYR A 42 -68.68 50.80 -16.35
CA TYR A 42 -68.37 49.53 -16.97
C TYR A 42 -68.93 48.35 -16.14
N GLU A 43 -69.37 47.33 -16.79
CA GLU A 43 -69.87 46.14 -16.11
C GLU A 43 -69.48 44.87 -16.90
N ARG A 44 -69.33 43.77 -16.16
CA ARG A 44 -69.06 42.48 -16.77
C ARG A 44 -70.33 41.66 -16.91
N ILE A 45 -70.73 41.45 -18.13
CA ILE A 45 -71.92 40.63 -18.42
C ILE A 45 -71.49 39.33 -19.11
N GLY A 46 -71.61 38.24 -18.34
CA GLY A 46 -71.16 36.94 -18.80
C GLY A 46 -69.64 36.90 -19.10
N ASN A 47 -69.29 36.72 -20.38
CA ASN A 47 -67.90 36.68 -20.84
C ASN A 47 -67.45 37.99 -21.53
N ARG A 48 -68.23 39.06 -21.43
CA ARG A 48 -67.96 40.35 -22.09
C ARG A 48 -67.89 41.50 -21.08
N TRP A 49 -67.00 42.44 -21.33
CA TRP A 49 -66.93 43.71 -20.64
C TRP A 49 -67.65 44.77 -21.46
N VAL A 50 -68.59 45.46 -20.85
CA VAL A 50 -69.37 46.54 -21.48
C VAL A 50 -68.98 47.84 -20.79
N PHE A 51 -68.42 48.74 -21.60
CA PHE A 51 -68.09 50.08 -21.15
C PHE A 51 -69.14 51.02 -21.77
N TYR A 52 -69.71 51.94 -21.03
CA TYR A 52 -70.74 52.86 -21.50
C TYR A 52 -70.48 54.27 -21.00
N GLU A 53 -70.73 55.26 -21.87
CA GLU A 53 -70.60 56.70 -21.56
C GLU A 53 -71.66 57.50 -22.31
N PRO A 54 -72.41 58.41 -21.59
CA PRO A 54 -73.41 59.28 -22.25
C PRO A 54 -72.74 60.24 -23.25
N VAL A 55 -73.37 60.45 -24.41
CA VAL A 55 -72.89 61.37 -25.44
C VAL A 55 -73.46 62.76 -25.15
N GLU A 56 -72.58 63.76 -24.92
CA GLU A 56 -73.01 65.10 -24.61
C GLU A 56 -73.84 65.70 -25.76
N GLY A 57 -75.06 66.22 -25.42
CA GLY A 57 -75.96 66.84 -26.38
C GLY A 57 -76.87 65.88 -27.15
N MET A 58 -76.83 64.59 -26.84
CA MET A 58 -77.73 63.62 -27.47
C MET A 58 -78.26 62.68 -26.36
N ASP A 59 -79.51 62.23 -26.53
CA ASP A 59 -80.10 61.19 -25.67
C ASP A 59 -79.59 59.80 -26.11
N ALA A 60 -78.27 59.60 -26.03
CA ALA A 60 -77.59 58.42 -26.55
C ALA A 60 -76.37 58.08 -25.70
N TYR A 61 -75.95 56.84 -25.73
CA TYR A 61 -74.75 56.30 -25.09
C TYR A 61 -73.77 55.72 -26.12
N ALA A 62 -72.50 55.97 -25.94
CA ALA A 62 -71.42 55.26 -26.61
C ALA A 62 -71.16 54.02 -25.80
N VAL A 63 -71.34 52.85 -26.41
CA VAL A 63 -71.13 51.54 -25.75
C VAL A 63 -70.05 50.75 -26.45
N MET A 64 -69.06 50.34 -25.71
CA MET A 64 -67.97 49.48 -26.20
C MET A 64 -68.09 48.13 -25.53
N VAL A 65 -68.22 47.09 -26.31
CA VAL A 65 -68.25 45.73 -25.86
C VAL A 65 -66.92 45.03 -26.21
N VAL A 66 -66.24 44.53 -25.20
CA VAL A 66 -64.97 43.85 -25.35
C VAL A 66 -65.11 42.37 -24.87
N ASP A 67 -64.85 41.44 -25.75
CA ASP A 67 -64.89 40.06 -25.38
C ASP A 67 -63.71 39.72 -24.49
N ASN A 68 -63.96 39.03 -23.34
CA ASN A 68 -62.95 38.62 -22.41
C ASN A 68 -61.96 37.66 -23.04
N SER A 69 -62.36 36.91 -24.06
CA SER A 69 -61.49 36.00 -24.79
C SER A 69 -60.37 36.69 -25.55
N GLU A 70 -60.67 37.91 -26.12
CA GLU A 70 -59.66 38.70 -26.83
C GLU A 70 -58.66 39.33 -25.86
N LEU A 71 -59.13 39.84 -24.71
CA LEU A 71 -58.24 40.35 -23.65
C LEU A 71 -57.38 39.24 -23.03
N MET A 72 -58.00 38.09 -22.75
CA MET A 72 -57.29 36.93 -22.15
C MET A 72 -56.39 36.21 -23.16
N GLY A 73 -56.72 36.24 -24.46
CA GLY A 73 -55.93 35.57 -25.49
C GLY A 73 -54.49 36.10 -25.54
N SER A 74 -54.31 37.39 -25.52
CA SER A 74 -52.99 38.01 -25.50
C SER A 74 -52.24 37.75 -24.20
N LEU A 75 -52.92 37.74 -23.05
CA LEU A 75 -52.34 37.37 -21.76
C LEU A 75 -51.93 35.89 -21.67
N PHE A 76 -52.70 34.99 -22.25
CA PHE A 76 -52.36 33.59 -22.39
C PHE A 76 -51.09 33.36 -23.22
N GLN A 77 -50.98 34.08 -24.35
CA GLN A 77 -49.78 34.02 -25.18
C GLN A 77 -48.53 34.50 -24.43
N ILE A 78 -48.63 35.67 -23.75
CA ILE A 78 -47.52 36.20 -22.95
C ILE A 78 -47.14 35.22 -21.84
N ARG A 79 -48.10 34.64 -21.11
CA ARG A 79 -47.85 33.65 -20.06
C ARG A 79 -47.15 32.40 -20.62
N THR A 80 -47.63 31.88 -21.75
CA THR A 80 -47.03 30.72 -22.39
C THR A 80 -45.59 30.99 -22.82
N MET A 81 -45.34 32.17 -23.46
CA MET A 81 -43.98 32.60 -23.80
C MET A 81 -43.07 32.70 -22.57
N MET A 82 -43.57 33.29 -21.48
CA MET A 82 -42.79 33.37 -20.21
C MET A 82 -42.44 31.99 -19.65
N ILE A 83 -43.39 31.05 -19.67
CA ILE A 83 -43.13 29.66 -19.21
C ILE A 83 -42.08 28.99 -20.09
N LEU A 84 -42.17 29.15 -21.41
CA LEU A 84 -41.20 28.60 -22.35
C LEU A 84 -39.80 29.18 -22.13
N ILE A 85 -39.70 30.48 -21.92
CA ILE A 85 -38.43 31.17 -21.62
C ILE A 85 -37.83 30.64 -20.31
N LEU A 86 -38.66 30.49 -19.26
CA LEU A 86 -38.23 29.96 -17.97
C LEU A 86 -37.74 28.49 -18.09
N CYS A 87 -38.48 27.64 -18.82
CA CYS A 87 -38.10 26.26 -19.08
C CYS A 87 -36.78 26.18 -19.85
N PHE A 88 -36.64 27.03 -20.90
CA PHE A 88 -35.41 27.07 -21.68
C PHE A 88 -34.20 27.56 -20.83
N ALA A 89 -34.40 28.63 -20.05
CA ALA A 89 -33.38 29.14 -19.14
C ALA A 89 -32.98 28.09 -18.09
N GLY A 90 -33.95 27.37 -17.52
CA GLY A 90 -33.71 26.27 -16.59
C GLY A 90 -32.92 25.11 -17.22
N ALA A 91 -33.33 24.68 -18.43
CA ALA A 91 -32.61 23.65 -19.16
C ALA A 91 -31.16 24.06 -19.52
N PHE A 92 -30.99 25.32 -19.93
CA PHE A 92 -29.68 25.90 -20.22
C PHE A 92 -28.76 25.96 -18.98
N LEU A 93 -29.29 26.41 -17.84
CA LEU A 93 -28.54 26.42 -16.58
C LEU A 93 -28.15 25.00 -16.13
N LEU A 94 -29.05 24.04 -16.31
CA LEU A 94 -28.77 22.63 -15.97
C LEU A 94 -27.69 22.05 -16.87
N LEU A 95 -27.68 22.37 -18.15
CA LEU A 95 -26.64 22.01 -19.09
C LEU A 95 -25.29 22.62 -18.71
N LEU A 96 -25.27 23.91 -18.36
CA LEU A 96 -24.06 24.59 -17.88
C LEU A 96 -23.53 23.96 -16.59
N TYR A 97 -24.41 23.64 -15.64
CA TYR A 97 -24.04 22.99 -14.41
C TYR A 97 -23.42 21.60 -14.67
N MET A 98 -24.03 20.78 -15.53
CA MET A 98 -23.50 19.46 -15.89
C MET A 98 -22.11 19.56 -16.55
N THR A 99 -21.94 20.48 -17.49
CA THR A 99 -20.66 20.69 -18.17
C THR A 99 -19.58 21.22 -17.22
N PHE A 100 -19.92 22.14 -16.34
CA PHE A 100 -19.00 22.65 -15.32
C PHE A 100 -18.61 21.59 -14.30
N SER A 101 -19.59 20.81 -13.81
CA SER A 101 -19.33 19.70 -12.88
C SER A 101 -18.40 18.64 -13.47
N ALA A 102 -18.64 18.24 -14.72
CA ALA A 102 -17.82 17.25 -15.40
C ALA A 102 -16.38 17.75 -15.66
N ARG A 103 -16.23 19.03 -16.01
CA ARG A 103 -14.91 19.58 -16.35
C ARG A 103 -14.08 20.06 -15.18
N MET A 104 -14.69 20.39 -14.05
CA MET A 104 -13.99 21.02 -12.95
C MET A 104 -14.12 20.26 -11.62
N SER A 105 -15.32 19.86 -11.22
CA SER A 105 -15.54 19.23 -9.91
C SER A 105 -15.00 17.81 -9.86
N GLU A 106 -15.21 17.00 -10.89
CA GLU A 106 -14.77 15.61 -10.93
C GLU A 106 -13.24 15.46 -11.01
N PRO A 107 -12.53 16.17 -11.91
CA PRO A 107 -11.07 16.15 -11.92
C PRO A 107 -10.44 16.63 -10.61
N THR A 108 -10.98 17.68 -10.01
CA THR A 108 -10.49 18.19 -8.72
C THR A 108 -10.67 17.18 -7.60
N ARG A 109 -11.78 16.41 -7.59
CA ARG A 109 -12.04 15.36 -6.63
C ARG A 109 -11.02 14.21 -6.78
N GLN A 110 -10.76 13.76 -8.01
CA GLN A 110 -9.78 12.70 -8.29
C GLN A 110 -8.37 13.11 -7.86
N LEU A 111 -7.97 14.35 -8.13
CA LEU A 111 -6.69 14.88 -7.70
C LEU A 111 -6.60 14.93 -6.17
N LYS A 112 -7.65 15.36 -5.48
CA LYS A 112 -7.71 15.40 -4.01
C LYS A 112 -7.56 13.99 -3.42
N GLU A 113 -8.33 13.02 -3.93
CA GLU A 113 -8.27 11.62 -3.48
C GLU A 113 -6.87 11.00 -3.70
N ALA A 114 -6.22 11.36 -4.82
CA ALA A 114 -4.84 10.93 -5.08
C ALA A 114 -3.84 11.57 -4.12
N MET A 115 -4.02 12.86 -3.78
CA MET A 115 -3.18 13.54 -2.77
C MET A 115 -3.33 12.90 -1.38
N GLU A 116 -4.55 12.57 -0.97
CA GLU A 116 -4.83 11.87 0.29
C GLU A 116 -4.13 10.49 0.33
N GLN A 117 -4.14 9.74 -0.78
CA GLN A 117 -3.40 8.48 -0.86
C GLN A 117 -1.89 8.66 -0.74
N VAL A 118 -1.33 9.72 -1.34
CA VAL A 118 0.10 10.04 -1.19
C VAL A 118 0.43 10.40 0.25
N GLU A 119 -0.44 11.14 0.96
CA GLU A 119 -0.30 11.46 2.37
C GLU A 119 -0.29 10.19 3.26
N GLU A 120 -1.09 9.18 2.90
CA GLU A 120 -1.12 7.87 3.53
C GLU A 120 0.09 6.98 3.17
N GLY A 121 0.98 7.45 2.29
CA GLY A 121 2.21 6.77 1.91
C GLY A 121 2.13 5.98 0.59
N ASN A 122 1.01 5.98 -0.12
CA ASN A 122 0.89 5.34 -1.42
C ASN A 122 1.43 6.25 -2.54
N LEU A 123 2.73 6.15 -2.82
CA LEU A 123 3.39 6.94 -3.87
C LEU A 123 3.17 6.39 -5.29
N ASN A 124 2.56 5.22 -5.43
CA ASN A 124 2.32 4.62 -6.74
C ASN A 124 1.01 5.10 -7.39
N VAL A 125 0.24 5.95 -6.71
CA VAL A 125 -0.97 6.54 -7.26
C VAL A 125 -0.64 7.42 -8.46
N ARG A 126 -1.48 7.35 -9.50
CA ARG A 126 -1.40 8.20 -10.70
C ARG A 126 -2.77 8.77 -10.99
N VAL A 127 -2.79 10.01 -11.43
CA VAL A 127 -3.99 10.71 -11.86
C VAL A 127 -3.93 10.84 -13.38
N ASP A 128 -4.90 10.25 -14.06
CA ASP A 128 -5.04 10.32 -15.52
C ASP A 128 -6.31 11.10 -15.86
N LEU A 129 -6.15 12.38 -16.18
CA LEU A 129 -7.24 13.28 -16.55
C LEU A 129 -7.12 13.56 -18.05
N ASN A 130 -8.09 13.04 -18.81
CA ASN A 130 -8.17 13.29 -20.25
C ASN A 130 -9.10 14.49 -20.55
N THR A 131 -8.81 15.64 -19.92
CA THR A 131 -9.65 16.85 -19.99
C THR A 131 -9.19 17.84 -21.07
N ARG A 132 -7.96 17.72 -21.56
CA ARG A 132 -7.31 18.60 -22.55
C ARG A 132 -7.35 20.08 -22.16
N ASP A 133 -7.21 20.36 -20.87
CA ASP A 133 -7.24 21.68 -20.27
C ASP A 133 -6.16 21.82 -19.19
N GLU A 134 -6.23 22.90 -18.40
CA GLU A 134 -5.29 23.21 -17.32
C GLU A 134 -5.26 22.13 -16.23
N MET A 135 -6.35 21.36 -16.06
CA MET A 135 -6.42 20.28 -15.07
C MET A 135 -5.55 19.08 -15.46
N GLU A 136 -5.46 18.75 -16.75
CA GLU A 136 -4.53 17.72 -17.24
C GLU A 136 -3.08 18.12 -16.97
N TYR A 137 -2.73 19.40 -17.17
CA TYR A 137 -1.39 19.88 -16.84
C TYR A 137 -1.07 19.78 -15.34
N VAL A 138 -2.06 20.05 -14.47
CA VAL A 138 -1.89 19.90 -13.01
C VAL A 138 -1.72 18.43 -12.64
N ALA A 139 -2.48 17.51 -13.23
CA ALA A 139 -2.36 16.08 -13.02
C ALA A 139 -0.99 15.54 -13.45
N ASP A 140 -0.50 15.98 -14.60
CA ASP A 140 0.86 15.67 -15.07
C ASP A 140 1.95 16.18 -14.12
N GLY A 141 1.77 17.41 -13.62
CA GLY A 141 2.65 17.98 -12.61
C GLY A 141 2.67 17.16 -11.32
N PHE A 142 1.50 16.74 -10.84
CA PHE A 142 1.35 15.87 -9.68
C PHE A 142 2.04 14.51 -9.91
N ASN A 143 1.80 13.86 -11.06
CA ASN A 143 2.42 12.58 -11.39
C ASN A 143 3.96 12.66 -11.45
N LYS A 144 4.50 13.73 -12.05
CA LYS A 144 5.95 13.98 -12.06
C LYS A 144 6.52 14.25 -10.67
N MET A 145 5.75 14.91 -9.81
CA MET A 145 6.15 15.16 -8.42
C MET A 145 6.21 13.85 -7.61
N THR A 146 5.19 12.99 -7.72
CA THR A 146 5.16 11.70 -7.03
C THR A 146 6.27 10.75 -7.51
N GLU A 147 6.56 10.75 -8.81
CA GLU A 147 7.68 10.00 -9.40
C GLU A 147 9.02 10.46 -8.82
N LYS A 148 9.29 11.78 -8.84
CA LYS A 148 10.51 12.33 -8.25
C LYS A 148 10.63 12.07 -6.76
N LEU A 149 9.51 12.12 -6.03
CA LEU A 149 9.49 11.82 -4.60
C LEU A 149 9.87 10.36 -4.34
N THR A 150 9.32 9.43 -5.14
CA THR A 150 9.68 8.01 -5.09
C THR A 150 11.18 7.79 -5.35
N ASP A 151 11.71 8.44 -6.39
CA ASP A 151 13.14 8.36 -6.71
C ASP A 151 14.01 8.93 -5.58
N TYR A 152 13.60 10.04 -4.99
CA TYR A 152 14.32 10.66 -3.88
C TYR A 152 14.35 9.77 -2.63
N ILE A 153 13.19 9.16 -2.29
CA ILE A 153 13.10 8.23 -1.16
C ILE A 153 14.01 7.02 -1.41
N ASN A 154 13.98 6.45 -2.61
CA ASN A 154 14.84 5.33 -2.96
C ASN A 154 16.34 5.71 -2.87
N GLN A 155 16.73 6.87 -3.34
CA GLN A 155 18.11 7.35 -3.23
C GLN A 155 18.55 7.54 -1.77
N VAL A 156 17.68 8.13 -0.92
CA VAL A 156 17.96 8.29 0.51
C VAL A 156 18.08 6.92 1.19
N TYR A 157 17.20 5.97 0.86
CA TYR A 157 17.24 4.62 1.41
C TYR A 157 18.54 3.89 1.06
N VAL A 158 18.94 3.93 -0.22
CA VAL A 158 20.21 3.34 -0.70
C VAL A 158 21.41 4.00 -0.03
N ALA A 159 21.40 5.33 0.11
CA ALA A 159 22.48 6.05 0.78
C ALA A 159 22.57 5.68 2.28
N GLN A 160 21.45 5.55 2.98
CA GLN A 160 21.42 5.13 4.38
C GLN A 160 21.92 3.71 4.59
N ILE A 161 21.52 2.77 3.71
CA ILE A 161 22.04 1.40 3.75
C ILE A 161 23.55 1.40 3.54
N SER A 162 24.03 2.09 2.51
CA SER A 162 25.47 2.20 2.23
C SER A 162 26.24 2.84 3.40
N GLN A 163 25.68 3.86 4.05
CA GLN A 163 26.28 4.46 5.23
C GLN A 163 26.36 3.46 6.39
N LYS A 164 25.27 2.73 6.64
CA LYS A 164 25.24 1.72 7.71
C LYS A 164 26.23 0.59 7.46
N ASP A 165 26.36 0.15 6.22
CA ASP A 165 27.35 -0.86 5.83
C ASP A 165 28.78 -0.34 6.02
N ALA A 166 29.04 0.93 5.68
CA ALA A 166 30.34 1.56 5.93
C ALA A 166 30.63 1.69 7.43
N GLU A 167 29.66 2.09 8.26
CA GLU A 167 29.80 2.14 9.71
C GLU A 167 30.10 0.76 10.30
N LEU A 168 29.35 -0.28 9.87
CA LEU A 168 29.59 -1.67 10.31
C LEU A 168 30.98 -2.18 9.89
N ASN A 169 31.39 -1.85 8.68
CA ASN A 169 32.75 -2.22 8.20
C ASN A 169 33.84 -1.48 8.95
N ALA A 170 33.66 -0.20 9.27
CA ALA A 170 34.58 0.55 10.10
C ALA A 170 34.69 -0.02 11.51
N LEU A 171 33.56 -0.41 12.13
CA LEU A 171 33.54 -1.09 13.44
C LEU A 171 34.24 -2.45 13.39
N LYS A 172 34.01 -3.24 12.34
CA LYS A 172 34.75 -4.51 12.12
C LYS A 172 36.24 -4.31 11.97
N MET A 173 36.68 -3.23 11.32
CA MET A 173 38.09 -2.88 11.14
C MET A 173 38.78 -2.38 12.42
N GLN A 174 38.02 -1.88 13.43
CA GLN A 174 38.60 -1.50 14.73
C GLN A 174 39.21 -2.71 15.47
N ILE A 175 38.71 -3.92 15.21
CA ILE A 175 39.41 -5.14 15.63
C ILE A 175 40.48 -5.37 14.55
N GLN A 176 41.73 -5.02 14.80
CA GLN A 176 42.83 -5.27 13.88
C GLN A 176 43.16 -6.78 13.82
N PRO A 177 42.67 -7.54 12.82
CA PRO A 177 42.87 -9.01 12.78
C PRO A 177 44.36 -9.34 12.74
N HIS A 178 45.13 -8.56 12.02
CA HIS A 178 46.55 -8.73 11.92
C HIS A 178 47.30 -8.61 13.27
N TYR A 179 46.88 -7.67 14.12
CA TYR A 179 47.45 -7.54 15.47
C TYR A 179 47.15 -8.79 16.33
N LEU A 180 45.92 -9.28 16.27
CA LEU A 180 45.54 -10.49 16.98
C LEU A 180 46.37 -11.71 16.54
N TYR A 181 46.53 -11.90 15.22
CA TYR A 181 47.31 -13.03 14.69
C TYR A 181 48.78 -12.94 15.11
N ASN A 182 49.39 -11.75 14.98
CA ASN A 182 50.78 -11.55 15.38
C ASN A 182 50.97 -11.78 16.88
N THR A 183 50.03 -11.35 17.73
CA THR A 183 50.11 -11.59 19.17
C THR A 183 50.02 -13.06 19.50
N LEU A 184 49.07 -13.80 18.88
CA LEU A 184 48.94 -15.27 19.06
C LEU A 184 50.20 -16.00 18.58
N ASP A 185 50.80 -15.55 17.48
CA ASP A 185 52.01 -16.20 16.97
C ASP A 185 53.22 -15.96 17.87
N VAL A 186 53.37 -14.78 18.46
CA VAL A 186 54.41 -14.52 19.49
C VAL A 186 54.21 -15.42 20.70
N ILE A 187 52.98 -15.56 21.21
CA ILE A 187 52.70 -16.44 22.38
C ILE A 187 52.97 -17.92 21.98
N ARG A 188 52.61 -18.33 20.79
CA ARG A 188 52.87 -19.67 20.26
C ARG A 188 54.37 -19.95 20.21
N MET A 189 55.18 -19.02 19.70
CA MET A 189 56.64 -19.18 19.66
C MET A 189 57.25 -19.28 21.07
N THR A 190 56.76 -18.45 22.01
CA THR A 190 57.20 -18.51 23.41
C THR A 190 56.85 -19.87 24.05
N ALA A 191 55.69 -20.46 23.77
CA ALA A 191 55.30 -21.79 24.24
C ALA A 191 56.23 -22.88 23.69
N LEU A 192 56.58 -22.77 22.39
CA LEU A 192 57.52 -23.72 21.74
C LEU A 192 58.92 -23.61 22.35
N GLU A 193 59.43 -22.43 22.66
CA GLU A 193 60.70 -22.22 23.36
C GLU A 193 60.73 -22.87 24.72
N GLN A 194 59.56 -22.92 25.40
CA GLN A 194 59.41 -23.57 26.72
C GLN A 194 59.10 -25.07 26.62
N ASN A 195 59.16 -25.66 25.40
CA ASN A 195 58.78 -27.03 25.09
C ASN A 195 57.31 -27.39 25.40
N ASP A 196 56.42 -26.40 25.53
CA ASP A 196 54.97 -26.60 25.72
C ASP A 196 54.29 -26.72 24.35
N ARG A 197 54.43 -27.89 23.75
CA ARG A 197 53.82 -28.20 22.45
C ARG A 197 52.30 -28.16 22.48
N LYS A 198 51.69 -28.53 23.60
CA LYS A 198 50.25 -28.56 23.75
C LYS A 198 49.67 -27.14 23.66
N THR A 199 50.25 -26.20 24.38
CA THR A 199 49.85 -24.78 24.31
C THR A 199 50.09 -24.20 22.93
N ALA A 200 51.21 -24.54 22.30
CA ALA A 200 51.51 -24.06 20.93
C ALA A 200 50.49 -24.57 19.90
N GLU A 201 50.08 -25.86 19.96
CA GLU A 201 49.04 -26.43 19.11
C GLU A 201 47.66 -25.73 19.31
N LEU A 202 47.28 -25.48 20.55
CA LEU A 202 46.03 -24.74 20.86
C LEU A 202 46.04 -23.31 20.32
N LEU A 203 47.16 -22.62 20.42
CA LEU A 203 47.30 -21.26 19.89
C LEU A 203 47.26 -21.25 18.35
N GLU A 204 47.81 -22.25 17.68
CA GLU A 204 47.74 -22.42 16.24
C GLU A 204 46.30 -22.66 15.79
N SER A 205 45.56 -23.57 16.46
CA SER A 205 44.16 -23.81 16.17
C SER A 205 43.31 -22.56 16.38
N LEU A 206 43.54 -21.78 17.45
CA LEU A 206 42.88 -20.52 17.71
C LEU A 206 43.17 -19.50 16.62
N ALA A 207 44.41 -19.34 16.19
CA ALA A 207 44.80 -18.45 15.11
C ALA A 207 44.13 -18.80 13.78
N ARG A 208 44.07 -20.12 13.43
CA ARG A 208 43.36 -20.57 12.22
C ARG A 208 41.87 -20.32 12.29
N GLN A 209 41.24 -20.55 13.42
CA GLN A 209 39.82 -20.29 13.62
C GLN A 209 39.50 -18.80 13.51
N LEU A 210 40.27 -17.96 14.18
CA LEU A 210 40.11 -16.50 14.03
C LEU A 210 40.27 -16.02 12.58
N ARG A 211 41.26 -16.61 11.85
CA ARG A 211 41.48 -16.28 10.45
C ARG A 211 40.30 -16.70 9.59
N TYR A 212 39.65 -17.83 9.87
CA TYR A 212 38.45 -18.26 9.18
C TYR A 212 37.28 -17.32 9.45
N VAL A 213 37.01 -16.96 10.71
CA VAL A 213 35.90 -16.09 11.10
C VAL A 213 36.05 -14.65 10.56
N MET A 214 37.27 -14.06 10.72
CA MET A 214 37.59 -12.69 10.42
C MET A 214 38.20 -12.47 9.01
N GLY A 215 38.63 -13.53 8.35
CA GLY A 215 39.20 -13.53 6.99
C GLY A 215 38.12 -13.35 5.93
N SER A 216 38.40 -13.45 4.67
CA SER A 216 37.51 -13.44 3.50
C SER A 216 36.17 -12.72 3.62
N GLN A 217 35.93 -11.72 2.78
CA GLN A 217 34.64 -11.01 2.61
C GLN A 217 33.58 -11.85 1.85
N SER A 218 33.94 -13.07 1.42
CA SER A 218 33.02 -13.93 0.68
C SER A 218 31.96 -14.50 1.63
N ASP A 219 30.70 -14.37 1.23
CA ASP A 219 29.55 -14.96 1.95
C ASP A 219 29.42 -16.46 1.71
N ARG A 220 30.22 -17.03 0.80
CA ARG A 220 30.23 -18.45 0.46
C ARG A 220 31.64 -19.02 0.56
N VAL A 221 31.73 -20.31 0.90
CA VAL A 221 32.99 -21.04 1.05
C VAL A 221 32.82 -22.46 0.55
N TYR A 222 33.93 -23.14 0.27
CA TYR A 222 33.89 -24.59 0.08
C TYR A 222 33.58 -25.31 1.37
N LEU A 223 32.81 -26.39 1.29
CA LEU A 223 32.40 -27.16 2.45
C LEU A 223 33.63 -27.68 3.25
N LYS A 224 34.74 -28.04 2.57
CA LYS A 224 35.99 -28.41 3.22
C LYS A 224 36.50 -27.32 4.17
N GLU A 225 36.40 -26.04 3.81
CA GLU A 225 36.90 -24.93 4.62
C GLU A 225 36.10 -24.78 5.92
N GLU A 226 34.77 -24.96 5.85
CA GLU A 226 33.88 -24.96 7.02
C GLU A 226 34.18 -26.15 7.92
N LEU A 227 34.37 -27.35 7.35
CA LEU A 227 34.72 -28.57 8.11
C LEU A 227 36.11 -28.49 8.76
N ASP A 228 37.08 -27.88 8.09
CA ASP A 228 38.41 -27.64 8.65
C ASP A 228 38.35 -26.63 9.82
N ALA A 229 37.58 -25.54 9.69
CA ALA A 229 37.35 -24.61 10.79
C ALA A 229 36.68 -25.29 11.99
N ILE A 230 35.73 -26.19 11.76
CA ILE A 230 35.10 -27.00 12.82
C ILE A 230 36.12 -27.93 13.49
N ARG A 231 37.03 -28.54 12.74
CA ARG A 231 38.08 -29.36 13.33
C ARG A 231 39.01 -28.57 14.25
N GLU A 232 39.42 -27.37 13.80
CA GLU A 232 40.23 -26.45 14.63
C GLU A 232 39.48 -26.01 15.90
N TYR A 233 38.20 -25.68 15.81
CA TYR A 233 37.36 -25.41 16.97
C TYR A 233 37.29 -26.60 17.93
N PHE A 234 37.17 -27.79 17.37
CA PHE A 234 37.05 -29.00 18.16
C PHE A 234 38.35 -29.34 18.93
N VAL A 235 39.53 -29.03 18.37
CA VAL A 235 40.81 -29.14 19.06
C VAL A 235 40.80 -28.29 20.35
N LEU A 236 40.33 -27.07 20.28
CA LEU A 236 40.23 -26.16 21.42
C LEU A 236 39.21 -26.67 22.47
N MET A 237 38.05 -27.12 22.00
CA MET A 237 37.00 -27.60 22.88
C MET A 237 37.40 -28.92 23.55
N ARG A 238 38.07 -29.82 22.82
CA ARG A 238 38.58 -31.08 23.38
C ARG A 238 39.59 -30.84 24.51
N ALA A 239 40.44 -29.81 24.38
CA ALA A 239 41.35 -29.44 25.46
C ALA A 239 40.57 -28.88 26.69
N ARG A 240 39.54 -28.08 26.48
CA ARG A 240 38.68 -27.51 27.52
C ARG A 240 37.87 -28.56 28.26
N TYR A 241 37.40 -29.58 27.56
CA TYR A 241 36.58 -30.68 28.13
C TYR A 241 37.40 -31.95 28.44
N GLU A 242 38.71 -31.78 28.64
CA GLU A 242 39.62 -32.88 29.09
C GLU A 242 39.57 -34.13 28.20
N GLY A 243 39.29 -33.97 26.92
CA GLY A 243 39.22 -35.09 25.98
C GLY A 243 37.89 -35.83 25.97
N LYS A 244 36.89 -35.42 26.78
CA LYS A 244 35.60 -36.10 26.90
C LYS A 244 34.65 -35.90 25.72
N ILE A 245 35.05 -35.11 24.74
CA ILE A 245 34.23 -34.87 23.53
C ILE A 245 34.91 -35.44 22.29
N SER A 246 34.11 -35.94 21.36
CA SER A 246 34.58 -36.49 20.08
C SER A 246 33.82 -35.90 18.89
N LEU A 247 34.51 -35.79 17.75
CA LEU A 247 33.92 -35.30 16.49
C LEU A 247 34.00 -36.40 15.44
N MET A 248 32.90 -36.70 14.80
CA MET A 248 32.80 -37.61 13.65
C MET A 248 32.29 -36.85 12.44
N ILE A 249 33.05 -36.93 11.34
CA ILE A 249 32.64 -36.28 10.06
C ILE A 249 32.56 -37.38 9.01
N ASN A 250 31.39 -37.56 8.45
CA ASN A 250 31.12 -38.48 7.35
C ASN A 250 30.71 -37.71 6.10
N ILE A 251 31.59 -37.66 5.11
CA ILE A 251 31.44 -36.97 3.86
C ILE A 251 32.18 -37.70 2.73
N ALA A 252 31.60 -37.78 1.55
CA ALA A 252 32.30 -38.25 0.37
C ALA A 252 33.34 -37.21 -0.10
N ASP A 253 34.51 -37.70 -0.56
CA ASP A 253 35.61 -36.79 -0.95
C ASP A 253 35.20 -35.84 -2.09
N GLU A 254 34.34 -36.29 -3.01
CA GLU A 254 33.78 -35.50 -4.10
C GLU A 254 32.85 -34.36 -3.65
N ASP A 255 32.27 -34.45 -2.45
CA ASP A 255 31.34 -33.44 -1.93
C ASP A 255 32.05 -32.33 -1.13
N ARG A 256 33.34 -32.49 -0.84
CA ARG A 256 34.14 -31.49 -0.10
C ARG A 256 34.32 -30.17 -0.85
N GLU A 257 34.24 -30.19 -2.18
CA GLU A 257 34.35 -29.03 -3.04
C GLU A 257 32.99 -28.35 -3.32
N LEU A 258 31.89 -28.82 -2.71
CA LEU A 258 30.63 -28.14 -2.78
C LEU A 258 30.67 -26.82 -2.01
N VAL A 259 29.93 -25.83 -2.51
CA VAL A 259 29.89 -24.50 -1.94
C VAL A 259 28.68 -24.35 -1.03
N ILE A 260 28.90 -23.74 0.14
CA ILE A 260 27.84 -23.45 1.12
C ILE A 260 28.01 -22.02 1.65
N PRO A 261 26.97 -21.41 2.28
CA PRO A 261 27.13 -20.18 3.02
C PRO A 261 28.16 -20.31 4.14
N LYS A 262 29.04 -19.33 4.29
CA LYS A 262 30.08 -19.30 5.32
C LYS A 262 29.47 -19.23 6.72
N LEU A 263 30.11 -19.88 7.72
CA LEU A 263 29.67 -19.93 9.11
C LEU A 263 28.25 -20.49 9.27
N LEU A 264 27.94 -21.55 8.52
CA LEU A 264 26.66 -22.25 8.57
C LEU A 264 26.63 -23.37 9.60
N LEU A 265 27.64 -24.21 9.57
CA LEU A 265 27.72 -25.43 10.42
C LEU A 265 28.35 -25.13 11.77
N GLN A 266 29.31 -24.21 11.83
CA GLN A 266 30.02 -23.88 13.06
C GLN A 266 29.09 -23.47 14.21
N PRO A 267 28.09 -22.60 14.06
CA PRO A 267 27.18 -22.24 15.14
C PRO A 267 26.36 -23.42 15.66
N MET A 268 26.08 -24.43 14.80
CA MET A 268 25.37 -25.63 15.23
C MET A 268 26.25 -26.54 16.08
N VAL A 269 27.51 -26.71 15.67
CA VAL A 269 28.50 -27.44 16.44
C VAL A 269 28.78 -26.74 17.78
N GLU A 270 28.86 -25.43 17.80
CA GLU A 270 28.97 -24.64 19.03
C GLU A 270 27.79 -24.87 19.98
N ASN A 271 26.56 -24.86 19.44
CA ASN A 271 25.35 -25.13 20.19
C ASN A 271 25.33 -26.57 20.73
N ALA A 272 25.68 -27.54 19.90
CA ALA A 272 25.79 -28.96 20.31
C ALA A 272 26.74 -29.14 21.51
N ILE A 273 27.92 -28.53 21.47
CA ILE A 273 28.89 -28.60 22.55
C ILE A 273 28.42 -27.83 23.77
N ARG A 274 27.95 -26.60 23.60
CA ARG A 274 27.60 -25.66 24.68
C ARG A 274 26.34 -26.07 25.43
N HIS A 275 25.30 -26.50 24.70
CA HIS A 275 23.98 -26.81 25.24
C HIS A 275 23.72 -28.31 25.32
N GLY A 276 24.17 -29.08 24.32
CA GLY A 276 24.00 -30.55 24.31
C GLY A 276 24.94 -31.27 25.24
N LEU A 277 26.24 -31.02 25.12
CA LEU A 277 27.25 -31.85 25.80
C LEU A 277 27.70 -31.30 27.15
N ARG A 278 27.55 -30.01 27.46
CA ARG A 278 28.03 -29.38 28.69
C ARG A 278 27.46 -30.02 29.96
N GLU A 279 26.18 -30.37 29.93
CA GLU A 279 25.43 -30.90 31.06
C GLU A 279 25.37 -32.46 31.03
N LYS A 280 25.97 -33.05 30.00
CA LYS A 280 26.02 -34.50 29.88
C LYS A 280 27.05 -35.09 30.81
N GLU A 281 26.64 -36.09 31.60
CA GLU A 281 27.58 -36.89 32.38
C GLU A 281 28.31 -37.90 31.46
N GLY A 282 29.64 -37.86 31.46
CA GLY A 282 30.47 -38.78 30.67
C GLY A 282 30.97 -38.19 29.34
N ASN A 283 31.20 -39.08 28.37
CA ASN A 283 31.69 -38.67 27.05
C ASN A 283 30.56 -38.25 26.13
N GLY A 284 30.81 -37.19 25.37
CA GLY A 284 29.88 -36.67 24.35
C GLY A 284 30.45 -36.77 22.95
N ALA A 285 29.57 -36.85 21.97
CA ALA A 285 29.93 -36.89 20.57
C ALA A 285 29.13 -35.91 19.74
N VAL A 286 29.77 -35.24 18.77
CA VAL A 286 29.13 -34.47 17.70
C VAL A 286 29.42 -35.19 16.38
N GLY A 287 28.38 -35.44 15.61
CA GLY A 287 28.44 -36.02 14.28
C GLY A 287 28.05 -34.99 13.22
N ILE A 288 28.78 -34.98 12.11
CA ILE A 288 28.40 -34.26 10.89
C ILE A 288 28.33 -35.29 9.77
N HIS A 289 27.16 -35.40 9.14
CA HIS A 289 26.93 -36.26 8.00
C HIS A 289 26.50 -35.41 6.81
N VAL A 290 27.16 -35.64 5.69
CA VAL A 290 26.88 -34.91 4.42
C VAL A 290 26.50 -35.92 3.37
N GLU A 291 25.34 -35.68 2.72
CA GLU A 291 24.87 -36.52 1.63
C GLU A 291 24.31 -35.65 0.51
N ARG A 292 24.81 -35.83 -0.69
CA ARG A 292 24.29 -35.18 -1.87
C ARG A 292 23.09 -35.97 -2.41
N LYS A 293 21.89 -35.42 -2.29
CA LYS A 293 20.66 -35.91 -2.92
C LYS A 293 20.60 -35.46 -4.38
N LYS A 294 19.55 -35.86 -5.10
CA LYS A 294 19.39 -35.54 -6.51
C LYS A 294 19.29 -34.01 -6.76
N ASP A 295 18.52 -33.32 -5.94
CA ASP A 295 18.13 -31.90 -6.17
C ASP A 295 18.64 -30.96 -5.06
N TYR A 296 19.19 -31.47 -3.98
CA TYR A 296 19.67 -30.69 -2.83
C TYR A 296 20.83 -31.38 -2.11
N LEU A 297 21.57 -30.60 -1.34
CA LEU A 297 22.58 -31.04 -0.41
C LEU A 297 21.95 -31.17 0.98
N GLU A 298 22.02 -32.36 1.56
CA GLU A 298 21.61 -32.64 2.94
C GLU A 298 22.84 -32.67 3.86
N ILE A 299 22.82 -31.86 4.91
CA ILE A 299 23.84 -31.87 5.94
C ILE A 299 23.16 -32.04 7.29
N VAL A 300 23.58 -33.06 8.03
CA VAL A 300 23.04 -33.34 9.35
C VAL A 300 24.14 -33.09 10.39
N VAL A 301 23.86 -32.19 11.34
CA VAL A 301 24.68 -31.97 12.53
C VAL A 301 23.93 -32.56 13.72
N MET A 302 24.53 -33.54 14.40
CA MET A 302 23.90 -34.23 15.51
C MET A 302 24.82 -34.28 16.74
N ASP A 303 24.22 -34.23 17.91
CA ASP A 303 24.88 -34.48 19.19
C ASP A 303 24.14 -35.56 19.97
N ASP A 304 24.85 -36.23 20.86
CA ASP A 304 24.32 -37.20 21.81
C ASP A 304 24.13 -36.60 23.21
N GLY A 305 23.84 -35.30 23.28
CA GLY A 305 23.73 -34.53 24.51
C GLY A 305 22.41 -34.74 25.26
N VAL A 306 22.10 -33.77 26.14
CA VAL A 306 20.87 -33.80 26.96
C VAL A 306 19.58 -33.65 26.17
N GLY A 307 19.64 -33.13 24.95
CA GLY A 307 18.47 -32.88 24.11
C GLY A 307 17.52 -31.82 24.63
N MET A 308 16.41 -31.68 23.96
CA MET A 308 15.34 -30.71 24.24
C MET A 308 14.00 -31.39 24.46
N SER A 309 13.14 -30.82 25.28
CA SER A 309 11.75 -31.26 25.40
C SER A 309 10.95 -30.93 24.13
N GLU A 310 9.82 -31.62 23.95
CA GLU A 310 8.93 -31.34 22.80
C GLU A 310 8.43 -29.90 22.76
N GLU A 311 8.19 -29.29 23.91
CA GLU A 311 7.78 -27.89 24.04
C GLU A 311 8.88 -26.93 23.59
N GLN A 312 10.12 -27.20 23.98
CA GLN A 312 11.28 -26.41 23.57
C GLN A 312 11.50 -26.47 22.05
N VAL A 313 11.37 -27.68 21.45
CA VAL A 313 11.48 -27.83 19.99
C VAL A 313 10.38 -27.07 19.27
N LYS A 314 9.13 -27.19 19.73
CA LYS A 314 7.99 -26.41 19.14
C LYS A 314 8.21 -24.90 19.26
N HIS A 315 8.64 -24.44 20.41
CA HIS A 315 8.94 -23.03 20.63
C HIS A 315 10.05 -22.52 19.70
N MET A 316 11.13 -23.31 19.54
CA MET A 316 12.21 -22.98 18.63
C MET A 316 11.73 -22.90 17.17
N GLN A 317 10.88 -23.84 16.73
CA GLN A 317 10.30 -23.79 15.38
C GLN A 317 9.43 -22.54 15.16
N GLN A 318 8.62 -22.16 16.14
CA GLN A 318 7.83 -20.93 16.05
C GLN A 318 8.70 -19.67 15.91
N ILE A 319 9.83 -19.62 16.61
CA ILE A 319 10.80 -18.52 16.49
C ILE A 319 11.43 -18.49 15.10
N LEU A 320 11.78 -19.64 14.53
CA LEU A 320 12.38 -19.75 13.20
C LEU A 320 11.40 -19.26 12.10
N ASP A 321 10.13 -19.62 12.23
CA ASP A 321 9.10 -19.31 11.22
C ASP A 321 8.56 -17.88 11.33
N ASN A 322 8.74 -17.18 12.46
CA ASN A 322 8.20 -15.86 12.67
C ASN A 322 9.31 -14.80 12.83
N PRO A 323 9.50 -13.89 11.83
CA PRO A 323 10.56 -12.89 11.87
C PRO A 323 10.39 -11.83 12.97
N GLU A 324 9.18 -11.64 13.52
CA GLU A 324 8.89 -10.61 14.52
C GLU A 324 9.06 -11.07 15.98
N ILE A 325 9.17 -12.37 16.21
CA ILE A 325 9.37 -12.87 17.57
C ILE A 325 10.85 -12.74 17.91
N GLY A 326 11.19 -11.76 18.74
CA GLY A 326 12.51 -11.60 19.32
C GLY A 326 12.88 -12.83 20.15
N VAL A 327 14.06 -13.38 19.87
CA VAL A 327 14.55 -14.64 20.45
C VAL A 327 15.09 -14.39 21.84
N VAL A 328 14.22 -14.40 22.84
CA VAL A 328 14.63 -14.33 24.25
C VAL A 328 14.21 -15.61 24.92
N ASP A 329 15.19 -16.38 25.45
CA ASP A 329 14.89 -17.52 26.31
C ASP A 329 14.39 -17.07 27.70
N GLU A 330 13.83 -17.99 28.49
CA GLU A 330 13.30 -17.71 29.84
C GLU A 330 14.35 -17.12 30.80
N GLU A 331 15.65 -17.18 30.44
CA GLU A 331 16.76 -16.61 31.18
C GLU A 331 17.25 -15.27 30.58
N GLY A 332 16.54 -14.68 29.60
CA GLY A 332 16.93 -13.44 28.94
C GLY A 332 18.06 -13.59 27.91
N ARG A 333 18.41 -14.81 27.51
CA ARG A 333 19.44 -15.09 26.51
C ARG A 333 18.82 -15.27 25.15
N VAL A 334 19.34 -14.55 24.18
CA VAL A 334 18.88 -14.60 22.81
C VAL A 334 19.48 -15.84 22.16
N SER A 335 18.66 -16.80 21.71
CA SER A 335 19.07 -17.91 20.82
C SER A 335 19.38 -17.35 19.42
N VAL A 336 20.23 -16.32 19.35
CA VAL A 336 20.55 -15.56 18.14
C VAL A 336 21.23 -16.43 17.09
N GLY A 337 21.97 -17.44 17.52
CA GLY A 337 22.80 -18.26 16.63
C GLY A 337 21.98 -19.04 15.60
N MET A 338 20.99 -19.81 16.04
CA MET A 338 20.18 -20.64 15.14
C MET A 338 19.28 -19.81 14.23
N LYS A 339 18.65 -18.76 14.76
CA LYS A 339 17.83 -17.84 13.96
C LYS A 339 18.67 -17.16 12.89
N ASN A 340 19.85 -16.64 13.23
CA ASN A 340 20.74 -16.02 12.26
C ASN A 340 21.16 -16.98 11.14
N VAL A 341 21.42 -18.24 11.47
CA VAL A 341 21.73 -19.27 10.45
C VAL A 341 20.51 -19.54 9.57
N TYR A 342 19.33 -19.66 10.16
CA TYR A 342 18.10 -19.91 9.41
C TYR A 342 17.80 -18.75 8.43
N ASP A 343 17.84 -17.52 8.91
CA ASP A 343 17.61 -16.31 8.09
C ASP A 343 18.67 -16.17 7.00
N ARG A 344 19.93 -16.50 7.30
CA ARG A 344 21.02 -16.53 6.31
C ARG A 344 20.77 -17.53 5.20
N ILE A 345 20.24 -18.72 5.52
CA ILE A 345 19.88 -19.72 4.50
C ILE A 345 18.76 -19.17 3.63
N LYS A 346 17.70 -18.64 4.24
CA LYS A 346 16.58 -18.06 3.50
C LYS A 346 17.00 -16.94 2.55
N LEU A 347 17.90 -16.07 3.00
CA LEU A 347 18.41 -14.94 2.20
C LEU A 347 19.35 -15.38 1.07
N ASN A 348 20.26 -16.35 1.34
CA ASN A 348 21.30 -16.71 0.38
C ASN A 348 20.91 -17.86 -0.55
N CYS A 349 20.01 -18.73 -0.10
CA CYS A 349 19.67 -19.97 -0.81
C CYS A 349 18.26 -19.95 -1.40
N GLY A 350 17.34 -19.15 -0.83
CA GLY A 350 15.93 -19.07 -1.24
C GLY A 350 14.97 -19.59 -0.16
N PRO A 351 13.69 -19.22 -0.26
CA PRO A 351 12.69 -19.54 0.75
C PRO A 351 12.38 -21.04 0.90
N GLU A 352 12.70 -21.85 -0.10
CA GLU A 352 12.51 -23.30 -0.09
C GLU A 352 13.58 -24.07 0.72
N TYR A 353 14.74 -23.46 0.95
CA TYR A 353 15.83 -24.04 1.71
C TYR A 353 15.77 -23.64 3.18
N GLY A 354 16.43 -24.42 4.05
CA GLY A 354 16.42 -24.20 5.50
C GLY A 354 16.97 -25.34 6.26
N PHE A 355 16.61 -25.46 7.54
CA PHE A 355 16.90 -26.61 8.34
C PHE A 355 15.74 -27.03 9.25
N VAL A 356 15.74 -28.28 9.66
CA VAL A 356 14.75 -28.85 10.59
C VAL A 356 15.49 -29.33 11.83
N ILE A 357 14.89 -29.12 13.02
CA ILE A 357 15.42 -29.56 14.31
C ILE A 357 14.61 -30.75 14.79
N GLN A 358 15.30 -31.81 15.16
CA GLN A 358 14.75 -32.96 15.84
C GLN A 358 15.52 -33.17 17.13
N SER A 359 14.83 -33.26 18.25
CA SER A 359 15.49 -33.48 19.56
C SER A 359 14.56 -34.25 20.49
N ALA A 360 15.14 -35.02 21.38
CA ALA A 360 14.42 -35.66 22.46
C ALA A 360 15.29 -35.62 23.72
N GLN A 361 14.66 -35.41 24.86
CA GLN A 361 15.35 -35.31 26.15
C GLN A 361 16.12 -36.59 26.47
N GLY A 362 17.42 -36.46 26.74
CA GLY A 362 18.34 -37.56 27.01
C GLY A 362 18.87 -38.31 25.77
N LEU A 363 18.41 -37.95 24.55
CA LEU A 363 18.84 -38.57 23.29
C LEU A 363 19.70 -37.69 22.41
N GLY A 364 19.77 -36.37 22.73
CA GLY A 364 20.50 -35.37 21.95
C GLY A 364 19.67 -34.62 20.94
N THR A 365 20.35 -33.91 20.07
CA THR A 365 19.73 -33.05 19.03
C THR A 365 20.30 -33.31 17.65
N SER A 366 19.45 -33.28 16.64
CA SER A 366 19.82 -33.37 15.23
C SER A 366 19.25 -32.17 14.47
N VAL A 367 20.12 -31.47 13.74
CA VAL A 367 19.78 -30.37 12.85
C VAL A 367 20.06 -30.78 11.42
N THR A 368 19.03 -30.93 10.60
CA THR A 368 19.12 -31.36 9.21
C THR A 368 18.92 -30.16 8.28
N PHE A 369 19.98 -29.82 7.56
CA PHE A 369 19.98 -28.75 6.55
C PHE A 369 19.59 -29.29 5.19
N HIS A 370 18.79 -28.51 4.46
CA HIS A 370 18.52 -28.71 3.04
C HIS A 370 19.03 -27.46 2.30
N LEU A 371 20.03 -27.63 1.45
CA LEU A 371 20.75 -26.56 0.76
C LEU A 371 20.76 -26.81 -0.76
N PRO A 372 20.88 -25.77 -1.59
CA PRO A 372 21.11 -25.98 -3.02
C PRO A 372 22.50 -26.54 -3.28
N ILE A 373 22.65 -27.26 -4.40
CA ILE A 373 23.92 -27.79 -4.83
C ILE A 373 24.65 -26.74 -5.66
N TRP A 374 25.67 -26.12 -5.06
CA TRP A 374 26.56 -25.16 -5.78
C TRP A 374 27.95 -25.80 -5.94
N LYS A 375 28.51 -25.66 -7.14
CA LYS A 375 29.86 -26.21 -7.47
C LYS A 375 30.92 -25.12 -7.61
N GLU A 376 30.50 -23.87 -7.74
CA GLU A 376 31.41 -22.72 -7.94
C GLU A 376 31.06 -21.59 -6.96
N LEU A 377 32.12 -20.93 -6.46
CA LEU A 377 32.06 -19.80 -5.51
C LEU A 377 31.48 -18.54 -6.15
#